data_96444dd35bfd11526792259a25f51c43
#
_entry.id   96444dd35bfd11526792259a25f51c43
#
_cell.length_a   1.000
_cell.length_b   1.000
_cell.length_c   1.000
_cell.angle_alpha   90.00
_cell.angle_beta   90.00
_cell.angle_gamma   90.00
#
_symmetry.space_group_name_H-M   'P 1'
#
loop_
_entity.id
_entity.type
_entity.pdbx_description
1 polymer ?
#
loop_
_entity_poly.entity_id
_entity_poly.type
_entity_poly.pdbx_seq_one_letter_code
_entity_poly.pdbx_strand_id
1 'polypeptide(L)'
;MTHGSIIGYDINAKMCQISYYNEKTQEPETVDTGIEKENNQIPLVMNYYKETWTYGRQARRMSTVRDSICVEGIWECALGNRKIEVDGQEYEGVQLLADFVKYTLNGFEEIESITFTVPEKNEDIRVLLKGSGQKLGVAKENIYVQDYKES
;
A
#
# COMPACT_ATOMS: atom_id res chain seq x y z
N MET A 1 11.31 -26.29 -4.03
CA MET A 1 10.11 -25.54 -4.38
C MET A 1 9.96 -24.34 -3.44
N THR A 2 9.96 -23.17 -4.01
CA THR A 2 9.80 -21.96 -3.22
C THR A 2 8.31 -21.69 -3.00
N HIS A 3 7.96 -21.35 -1.79
CA HIS A 3 6.59 -20.99 -1.43
C HIS A 3 6.54 -19.50 -1.16
N GLY A 4 5.71 -18.82 -1.92
CA GLY A 4 5.51 -17.40 -1.71
C GLY A 4 4.61 -17.13 -0.53
N SER A 5 4.60 -15.90 -0.10
CA SER A 5 3.73 -15.44 0.98
C SER A 5 2.33 -15.14 0.46
N ILE A 6 1.34 -15.43 1.28
CA ILE A 6 -0.05 -15.07 1.02
C ILE A 6 -0.34 -13.83 1.85
N ILE A 7 -0.64 -12.74 1.18
CA ILE A 7 -0.74 -11.42 1.80
C ILE A 7 -2.20 -11.00 1.95
N GLY A 8 -2.55 -10.54 3.15
CA GLY A 8 -3.79 -9.82 3.40
C GLY A 8 -3.45 -8.34 3.52
N TYR A 9 -4.08 -7.50 2.72
CA TYR A 9 -3.76 -6.09 2.65
C TYR A 9 -5.03 -5.26 2.80
N ASP A 10 -5.25 -4.77 4.02
CA ASP A 10 -6.39 -3.89 4.29
C ASP A 10 -5.98 -2.47 3.97
N ILE A 11 -6.76 -1.80 3.15
CA ILE A 11 -6.43 -0.43 2.76
C ILE A 11 -7.69 0.42 2.67
N ASN A 12 -7.58 1.65 3.13
CA ASN A 12 -8.62 2.66 2.98
C ASN A 12 -7.94 4.01 2.72
N ALA A 13 -8.74 5.08 2.73
CA ALA A 13 -8.23 6.41 2.39
C ALA A 13 -7.17 6.92 3.36
N LYS A 14 -7.12 6.38 4.57
CA LYS A 14 -6.24 6.90 5.62
C LYS A 14 -5.05 6.02 5.94
N MET A 15 -5.18 4.72 5.75
CA MET A 15 -4.17 3.78 6.22
C MET A 15 -4.26 2.44 5.53
N CYS A 16 -3.22 1.64 5.73
CA CYS A 16 -3.25 0.22 5.38
C CYS A 16 -2.74 -0.61 6.54
N GLN A 17 -3.07 -1.90 6.50
CA GLN A 17 -2.59 -2.86 7.48
C GLN A 17 -2.31 -4.17 6.74
N ILE A 18 -1.15 -4.76 7.02
CA ILE A 18 -0.69 -5.94 6.30
C ILE A 18 -0.62 -7.13 7.24
N SER A 19 -1.21 -8.23 6.81
CA SER A 19 -1.04 -9.51 7.47
C SER A 19 -0.53 -10.49 6.43
N TYR A 20 0.13 -11.57 6.85
CA TYR A 20 0.59 -12.55 5.91
C TYR A 20 0.51 -13.95 6.49
N TYR A 21 0.36 -14.91 5.60
CA TYR A 21 0.38 -16.32 5.94
C TYR A 21 1.64 -16.92 5.32
N ASN A 22 2.40 -17.60 6.14
CA ASN A 22 3.62 -18.26 5.70
C ASN A 22 3.37 -19.77 5.72
N GLU A 23 3.51 -20.40 4.58
CA GLU A 23 3.25 -21.83 4.47
C GLU A 23 4.16 -22.68 5.38
N LYS A 24 5.34 -22.18 5.70
CA LYS A 24 6.23 -22.91 6.58
C LYS A 24 5.72 -23.01 8.01
N THR A 25 5.12 -21.92 8.51
CA THR A 25 4.58 -21.89 9.86
C THR A 25 3.11 -22.25 9.90
N GLN A 26 2.42 -22.10 8.78
CA GLN A 26 0.99 -22.31 8.65
C GLN A 26 0.18 -21.45 9.62
N GLU A 27 0.70 -20.30 9.96
CA GLU A 27 0.05 -19.37 10.87
C GLU A 27 0.02 -17.98 10.25
N PRO A 28 -1.09 -17.25 10.42
CA PRO A 28 -1.14 -15.87 9.97
C PRO A 28 -0.32 -15.00 10.90
N GLU A 29 0.38 -14.04 10.31
CA GLU A 29 1.19 -13.10 11.06
C GLU A 29 0.92 -11.69 10.57
N THR A 30 1.00 -10.73 11.50
CA THR A 30 0.87 -9.32 11.14
C THR A 30 2.26 -8.70 11.09
N VAL A 31 2.52 -7.97 10.00
CA VAL A 31 3.82 -7.33 9.82
C VAL A 31 3.99 -6.23 10.86
N ASP A 32 5.08 -6.33 11.60
CA ASP A 32 5.49 -5.28 12.53
C ASP A 32 6.27 -4.25 11.74
N THR A 33 5.66 -3.10 11.52
CA THR A 33 6.22 -2.07 10.66
C THR A 33 6.84 -0.91 11.44
N GLY A 34 6.86 -0.99 12.74
CA GLY A 34 7.32 0.15 13.46
C GLY A 34 7.66 -0.07 14.90
N ILE A 35 7.88 1.05 15.54
CA ILE A 35 8.36 1.12 16.90
C ILE A 35 7.24 0.79 17.90
N GLU A 36 6.00 1.02 17.50
CA GLU A 36 4.84 0.78 18.34
C GLU A 36 4.20 -0.56 18.01
N LYS A 37 4.34 -1.53 18.89
CA LYS A 37 3.81 -2.87 18.69
C LYS A 37 2.30 -2.93 18.68
N GLU A 38 1.66 -1.96 19.28
CA GLU A 38 0.20 -1.94 19.39
C GLU A 38 -0.50 -1.48 18.13
N ASN A 39 0.25 -0.86 17.22
CA ASN A 39 -0.33 -0.24 16.05
C ASN A 39 0.39 -0.69 14.79
N ASN A 40 -0.19 -1.69 14.13
CA ASN A 40 0.34 -2.20 12.87
C ASN A 40 -0.18 -1.41 11.67
N GLN A 41 -0.92 -0.34 11.92
CA GLN A 41 -1.49 0.49 10.87
C GLN A 41 -0.43 1.40 10.28
N ILE A 42 -0.37 1.42 8.96
CA ILE A 42 0.56 2.27 8.23
C ILE A 42 -0.24 3.41 7.63
N PRO A 43 0.05 4.67 8.00
CA PRO A 43 -0.69 5.79 7.40
C PRO A 43 -0.43 5.89 5.90
N LEU A 44 -1.49 6.14 5.14
CA LEU A 44 -1.39 6.31 3.69
C LEU A 44 -0.96 7.74 3.39
N VAL A 45 0.31 8.00 3.59
CA VAL A 45 0.91 9.31 3.40
C VAL A 45 2.31 9.16 2.85
N MET A 46 2.72 10.10 2.00
CA MET A 46 4.06 10.15 1.43
C MET A 46 4.65 11.52 1.72
N ASN A 47 5.98 11.60 1.69
CA ASN A 47 6.67 12.86 1.87
C ASN A 47 7.82 12.95 0.89
N TYR A 48 7.99 14.14 0.31
CA TYR A 48 9.07 14.41 -0.62
C TYR A 48 9.98 15.48 -0.03
N TYR A 49 11.26 15.14 0.06
CA TYR A 49 12.26 16.07 0.58
C TYR A 49 13.61 15.78 -0.07
N LYS A 50 14.18 16.80 -0.69
CA LYS A 50 15.48 16.70 -1.36
C LYS A 50 15.58 15.50 -2.30
N GLU A 51 14.60 15.40 -3.19
CA GLU A 51 14.50 14.34 -4.19
C GLU A 51 14.36 12.93 -3.62
N THR A 52 13.98 12.84 -2.35
CA THR A 52 13.78 11.56 -1.68
C THR A 52 12.34 11.41 -1.21
N TRP A 53 11.74 10.28 -1.55
CA TRP A 53 10.40 9.94 -1.10
C TRP A 53 10.47 9.10 0.16
N THR A 54 9.59 9.38 1.11
CA THR A 54 9.36 8.53 2.27
C THR A 54 7.89 8.16 2.32
N TYR A 55 7.57 7.11 3.05
CA TYR A 55 6.24 6.49 3.03
C TYR A 55 5.79 6.17 4.44
N GLY A 56 4.47 6.21 4.66
CA GLY A 56 3.90 5.75 5.90
C GLY A 56 4.32 6.56 7.11
N ARG A 57 4.71 5.88 8.18
CA ARG A 57 5.10 6.54 9.43
C ARG A 57 6.32 7.43 9.27
N GLN A 58 7.26 7.00 8.46
CA GLN A 58 8.46 7.82 8.21
C GLN A 58 8.07 9.11 7.50
N ALA A 59 7.15 9.03 6.54
CA ALA A 59 6.66 10.23 5.86
C ALA A 59 5.96 11.18 6.84
N ARG A 60 5.21 10.64 7.78
CA ARG A 60 4.54 11.45 8.78
C ARG A 60 5.54 12.17 9.69
N ARG A 61 6.62 11.51 10.06
CA ARG A 61 7.70 12.15 10.82
C ARG A 61 8.40 13.22 10.00
N MET A 62 8.61 12.96 8.71
CA MET A 62 9.25 13.92 7.82
C MET A 62 8.39 15.16 7.60
N SER A 63 7.09 15.09 7.83
CA SER A 63 6.20 16.23 7.63
C SER A 63 6.55 17.40 8.56
N THR A 64 7.30 17.16 9.62
CA THR A 64 7.77 18.22 10.52
C THR A 64 9.06 18.87 10.03
N VAL A 65 9.68 18.31 9.02
CA VAL A 65 10.93 18.86 8.48
C VAL A 65 10.59 20.05 7.58
N ARG A 66 11.30 21.14 7.81
CA ARG A 66 11.11 22.36 7.02
C ARG A 66 11.38 22.09 5.56
N ASP A 67 10.54 22.63 4.70
CA ASP A 67 10.62 22.52 3.24
C ASP A 67 10.33 21.11 2.69
N SER A 68 9.91 20.18 3.55
CA SER A 68 9.42 18.91 3.05
C SER A 68 7.98 19.07 2.54
N ILE A 69 7.59 18.21 1.61
CA ILE A 69 6.26 18.25 1.01
C ILE A 69 5.51 16.99 1.44
N CYS A 70 4.46 17.20 2.24
CA CYS A 70 3.62 16.08 2.68
C CYS A 70 2.53 15.83 1.64
N VAL A 71 2.39 14.59 1.21
CA VAL A 71 1.41 14.21 0.18
C VAL A 71 0.38 13.30 0.81
N GLU A 72 -0.85 13.78 0.87
CA GLU A 72 -2.00 13.06 1.39
C GLU A 72 -3.08 12.99 0.32
N GLY A 73 -4.17 12.28 0.61
CA GLY A 73 -5.26 12.15 -0.34
C GLY A 73 -4.93 11.30 -1.55
N ILE A 74 -3.95 10.42 -1.42
CA ILE A 74 -3.50 9.57 -2.52
C ILE A 74 -4.60 8.65 -2.99
N TRP A 75 -5.38 8.10 -2.05
CA TRP A 75 -6.48 7.19 -2.36
C TRP A 75 -7.54 7.86 -3.23
N GLU A 76 -8.00 9.04 -2.81
CA GLU A 76 -9.02 9.78 -3.55
C GLU A 76 -8.50 10.23 -4.91
N CYS A 77 -7.24 10.61 -4.95
CA CYS A 77 -6.60 11.05 -6.19
C CYS A 77 -6.49 9.90 -7.19
N ALA A 78 -6.12 8.71 -6.71
CA ALA A 78 -6.02 7.52 -7.53
C ALA A 78 -7.39 7.10 -8.09
N LEU A 79 -8.41 7.11 -7.23
CA LEU A 79 -9.76 6.75 -7.64
C LEU A 79 -10.34 7.73 -8.64
N GLY A 80 -10.02 9.01 -8.50
CA GLY A 80 -10.48 10.05 -9.40
C GLY A 80 -9.64 10.20 -10.66
N ASN A 81 -8.64 9.36 -10.82
CA ASN A 81 -7.70 9.41 -11.94
C ASN A 81 -7.09 10.80 -12.08
N ARG A 82 -6.71 11.38 -10.95
CA ARG A 82 -6.15 12.73 -10.89
C ARG A 82 -4.66 12.71 -10.66
N LYS A 83 -4.04 13.87 -10.83
CA LYS A 83 -2.61 14.04 -10.64
C LYS A 83 -2.35 14.94 -9.44
N ILE A 84 -1.19 14.74 -8.82
CA ILE A 84 -0.72 15.56 -7.72
C ILE A 84 0.60 16.21 -8.16
N GLU A 85 0.71 17.53 -7.99
CA GLU A 85 1.94 18.23 -8.29
C GLU A 85 2.83 18.26 -7.04
N VAL A 86 4.06 17.81 -7.19
CA VAL A 86 5.06 17.81 -6.12
C VAL A 86 6.36 18.35 -6.70
N ASP A 87 6.84 19.45 -6.13
CA ASP A 87 8.11 20.07 -6.51
C ASP A 87 8.22 20.33 -8.02
N GLY A 88 7.14 20.84 -8.59
CA GLY A 88 7.11 21.20 -10.00
C GLY A 88 6.86 20.06 -10.97
N GLN A 89 6.70 18.85 -10.48
CA GLN A 89 6.38 17.69 -11.31
C GLN A 89 5.01 17.14 -10.98
N GLU A 90 4.31 16.65 -11.99
CA GLU A 90 3.02 16.04 -11.82
C GLU A 90 3.15 14.53 -11.70
N TYR A 91 2.47 13.95 -10.72
CA TYR A 91 2.45 12.51 -10.51
C TYR A 91 1.02 12.01 -10.56
N GLU A 92 0.80 10.90 -11.23
CA GLU A 92 -0.51 10.28 -11.23
C GLU A 92 -0.79 9.64 -9.88
N GLY A 93 -2.00 9.86 -9.34
CA GLY A 93 -2.38 9.26 -8.07
C GLY A 93 -2.28 7.73 -8.10
N VAL A 94 -2.62 7.13 -9.24
CA VAL A 94 -2.51 5.68 -9.43
C VAL A 94 -1.07 5.23 -9.25
N GLN A 95 -0.12 5.98 -9.80
CA GLN A 95 1.29 5.64 -9.71
C GLN A 95 1.79 5.78 -8.28
N LEU A 96 1.39 6.85 -7.60
CA LEU A 96 1.80 7.06 -6.22
C LEU A 96 1.26 5.96 -5.30
N LEU A 97 0.01 5.55 -5.52
CA LEU A 97 -0.57 4.46 -4.74
C LEU A 97 0.17 3.15 -5.00
N ALA A 98 0.49 2.86 -6.26
CA ALA A 98 1.24 1.65 -6.59
C ALA A 98 2.62 1.66 -5.94
N ASP A 99 3.28 2.82 -5.94
CA ASP A 99 4.59 2.96 -5.30
C ASP A 99 4.49 2.75 -3.78
N PHE A 100 3.41 3.25 -3.17
CA PHE A 100 3.17 3.06 -1.74
C PHE A 100 2.98 1.58 -1.42
N VAL A 101 2.14 0.89 -2.17
CA VAL A 101 1.90 -0.54 -1.97
C VAL A 101 3.20 -1.32 -2.13
N LYS A 102 3.96 -1.00 -3.17
CA LYS A 102 5.24 -1.65 -3.41
C LYS A 102 6.22 -1.44 -2.25
N TYR A 103 6.28 -0.23 -1.73
CA TYR A 103 7.14 0.07 -0.59
C TYR A 103 6.76 -0.76 0.63
N THR A 104 5.47 -0.83 0.94
CA THR A 104 5.00 -1.56 2.12
C THR A 104 5.23 -3.06 2.02
N LEU A 105 5.31 -3.60 0.81
CA LEU A 105 5.52 -5.03 0.57
C LEU A 105 6.97 -5.36 0.20
N ASN A 106 7.85 -4.40 0.30
CA ASN A 106 9.25 -4.57 -0.13
C ASN A 106 10.01 -5.63 0.68
N GLY A 107 9.54 -5.94 1.89
CA GLY A 107 10.18 -6.97 2.73
C GLY A 107 9.85 -8.40 2.32
N PHE A 108 8.92 -8.59 1.41
CA PHE A 108 8.54 -9.93 0.96
C PHE A 108 9.27 -10.25 -0.34
N GLU A 109 10.08 -11.31 -0.32
CA GLU A 109 10.86 -11.70 -1.49
C GLU A 109 10.00 -12.26 -2.61
N GLU A 110 9.00 -13.03 -2.23
CA GLU A 110 8.13 -13.69 -3.19
C GLU A 110 6.70 -13.66 -2.66
N ILE A 111 5.80 -13.16 -3.46
CA ILE A 111 4.39 -13.06 -3.09
C ILE A 111 3.58 -13.97 -4.00
N GLU A 112 2.93 -14.97 -3.41
CA GLU A 112 2.12 -15.91 -4.15
C GLU A 112 0.75 -15.31 -4.49
N SER A 113 0.12 -14.67 -3.51
CA SER A 113 -1.18 -14.06 -3.73
C SER A 113 -1.37 -12.87 -2.79
N ILE A 114 -2.25 -11.96 -3.20
CA ILE A 114 -2.62 -10.79 -2.41
C ILE A 114 -4.13 -10.67 -2.39
N THR A 115 -4.70 -10.47 -1.20
CA THR A 115 -6.10 -10.12 -1.05
C THR A 115 -6.18 -8.72 -0.48
N PHE A 116 -6.70 -7.79 -1.28
CA PHE A 116 -6.95 -6.43 -0.82
C PHE A 116 -8.35 -6.36 -0.23
N THR A 117 -8.46 -5.86 0.99
CA THR A 117 -9.75 -5.64 1.65
C THR A 117 -9.98 -4.14 1.76
N VAL A 118 -11.10 -3.67 1.25
CA VAL A 118 -11.43 -2.25 1.16
C VAL A 118 -12.78 -1.98 1.83
N PRO A 119 -13.06 -0.72 2.21
CA PRO A 119 -14.34 -0.40 2.84
C PRO A 119 -15.54 -0.67 1.95
N GLU A 120 -15.39 -0.37 0.66
CA GLU A 120 -16.45 -0.57 -0.32
C GLU A 120 -15.82 -0.93 -1.64
N LYS A 121 -16.21 -2.09 -2.17
CA LYS A 121 -15.68 -2.59 -3.43
C LYS A 121 -16.49 -2.05 -4.61
N ASN A 122 -15.79 -1.52 -5.60
CA ASN A 122 -16.40 -1.17 -6.88
C ASN A 122 -15.39 -1.49 -7.98
N GLU A 123 -15.82 -1.32 -9.23
CA GLU A 123 -14.98 -1.70 -10.37
C GLU A 123 -13.71 -0.87 -10.45
N ASP A 124 -13.79 0.43 -10.16
CA ASP A 124 -12.61 1.29 -10.22
C ASP A 124 -11.56 0.89 -9.19
N ILE A 125 -11.99 0.58 -7.98
CA ILE A 125 -11.10 0.10 -6.92
C ILE A 125 -10.49 -1.24 -7.31
N ARG A 126 -11.28 -2.13 -7.85
CA ARG A 126 -10.81 -3.45 -8.26
C ARG A 126 -9.71 -3.34 -9.31
N VAL A 127 -9.94 -2.55 -10.33
CA VAL A 127 -8.97 -2.35 -11.41
C VAL A 127 -7.69 -1.72 -10.87
N LEU A 128 -7.83 -0.71 -10.03
CA LEU A 128 -6.70 -0.01 -9.43
C LEU A 128 -5.80 -0.95 -8.63
N LEU A 129 -6.40 -1.73 -7.74
CA LEU A 129 -5.63 -2.60 -6.85
C LEU A 129 -5.05 -3.80 -7.58
N LYS A 130 -5.77 -4.35 -8.56
CA LYS A 130 -5.22 -5.42 -9.38
C LYS A 130 -4.02 -4.94 -10.18
N GLY A 131 -4.09 -3.72 -10.70
CA GLY A 131 -2.96 -3.12 -11.39
C GLY A 131 -1.76 -2.93 -10.48
N SER A 132 -2.00 -2.50 -9.24
CA SER A 132 -0.94 -2.33 -8.26
C SER A 132 -0.25 -3.66 -7.94
N GLY A 133 -1.03 -4.72 -7.76
CA GLY A 133 -0.48 -6.05 -7.49
C GLY A 133 0.32 -6.60 -8.67
N GLN A 134 -0.15 -6.38 -9.89
CA GLN A 134 0.56 -6.83 -11.09
C GLN A 134 1.93 -6.16 -11.22
N LYS A 135 2.04 -4.92 -10.81
CA LYS A 135 3.32 -4.20 -10.81
C LYS A 135 4.33 -4.81 -9.86
N LEU A 136 3.87 -5.57 -8.88
CA LEU A 136 4.73 -6.30 -7.96
C LEU A 136 5.16 -7.65 -8.50
N GLY A 137 4.65 -8.05 -9.65
CA GLY A 137 4.96 -9.34 -10.24
C GLY A 137 3.99 -10.46 -9.86
N VAL A 138 2.91 -10.14 -9.17
CA VAL A 138 1.90 -11.14 -8.81
C VAL A 138 0.98 -11.37 -10.00
N ALA A 139 0.69 -12.64 -10.30
CA ALA A 139 -0.20 -12.97 -11.39
C ALA A 139 -1.60 -12.43 -11.14
N LYS A 140 -2.26 -11.95 -12.19
CA LYS A 140 -3.57 -11.33 -12.09
C LYS A 140 -4.59 -12.21 -11.39
N GLU A 141 -4.57 -13.51 -11.68
CA GLU A 141 -5.51 -14.48 -11.09
C GLU A 141 -5.25 -14.73 -9.61
N ASN A 142 -4.13 -14.28 -9.10
CA ASN A 142 -3.78 -14.43 -7.69
C ASN A 142 -3.92 -13.13 -6.91
N ILE A 143 -4.57 -12.14 -7.51
CA ILE A 143 -4.86 -10.87 -6.87
C ILE A 143 -6.36 -10.76 -6.67
N TYR A 144 -6.77 -10.63 -5.42
CA TYR A 144 -8.18 -10.59 -5.04
C TYR A 144 -8.51 -9.25 -4.40
N VAL A 145 -9.72 -8.77 -4.65
CA VAL A 145 -10.21 -7.55 -4.02
C VAL A 145 -11.58 -7.84 -3.42
N GLN A 146 -11.74 -7.59 -2.14
CA GLN A 146 -13.00 -7.80 -1.43
C GLN A 146 -13.31 -6.59 -0.54
N ASP A 147 -14.56 -6.43 -0.14
CA ASP A 147 -14.91 -5.40 0.82
C ASP A 147 -15.06 -6.00 2.22
N TYR A 148 -15.22 -5.13 3.21
CA TYR A 148 -15.32 -5.59 4.60
C TYR A 148 -16.50 -6.51 4.85
N LYS A 149 -17.52 -6.45 4.03
CA LYS A 149 -18.69 -7.33 4.17
C LYS A 149 -18.39 -8.75 3.74
N GLU A 150 -17.41 -8.91 2.84
CA GLU A 150 -17.01 -10.21 2.31
C GLU A 150 -15.95 -10.90 3.15
N SER A 151 -15.31 -10.16 4.03
CA SER A 151 -14.20 -10.69 4.84
C SER A 151 -14.64 -11.33 6.16
#